data_38b6464b4765808a02fb9e1857bfbb17
#
_entry.id   38b6464b4765808a02fb9e1857bfbb17
#
_cell.length_a   1.000
_cell.length_b   1.000
_cell.length_c   1.000
_cell.angle_alpha   90.00
_cell.angle_beta   90.00
_cell.angle_gamma   90.00
#
_symmetry.space_group_name_H-M   'P 1'
#
loop_
_entity.id
_entity.type
_entity.pdbx_description
1 polymer ?
#
loop_
_entity_poly.entity_id
_entity_poly.type
_entity_poly.pdbx_seq_one_letter_code
_entity_poly.pdbx_strand_id
1 'polypeptide(L)'
;MKLQANGVRTVIMHALMHTQGLIARPWDIGMELGACPTTNGLLVNVKAKGQYEGKIVFDIKRHKHYVRFAKDWPRMNTLPEWFTVELERRYKVTDHRTGMTNTYTGKQLHDGLEIHLKAAETAILIVEPM
;
A
#
# COMPACT_ATOMS: atom_id res chain seq x y z
N MET A 1 24.77 -15.73 -13.87
CA MET A 1 24.99 -14.74 -12.79
C MET A 1 24.17 -15.18 -11.57
N LYS A 2 24.83 -15.56 -10.49
CA LYS A 2 24.13 -15.90 -9.24
C LYS A 2 23.82 -14.59 -8.52
N LEU A 3 22.56 -14.19 -8.49
CA LEU A 3 22.11 -13.11 -7.62
C LEU A 3 22.34 -13.53 -6.17
N GLN A 4 23.17 -12.80 -5.45
CA GLN A 4 23.37 -13.05 -4.02
C GLN A 4 22.05 -12.76 -3.28
N ALA A 5 21.68 -13.61 -2.33
CA ALA A 5 20.44 -13.50 -1.56
C ALA A 5 20.26 -12.11 -0.92
N ASN A 6 21.33 -11.46 -0.52
CA ASN A 6 21.29 -10.08 0.02
C ASN A 6 20.91 -9.03 -1.02
N GLY A 7 21.35 -9.18 -2.27
CA GLY A 7 20.96 -8.29 -3.36
C GLY A 7 19.46 -8.36 -3.66
N VAL A 8 18.89 -9.57 -3.67
CA VAL A 8 17.44 -9.78 -3.88
C VAL A 8 16.64 -9.15 -2.74
N ARG A 9 17.06 -9.31 -1.49
CA ARG A 9 16.41 -8.66 -0.34
C ARG A 9 16.41 -7.15 -0.46
N THR A 10 17.55 -6.56 -0.82
CA THR A 10 17.69 -5.11 -0.98
C THR A 10 16.73 -4.58 -2.05
N VAL A 11 16.60 -5.26 -3.19
CA VAL A 11 15.68 -4.86 -4.26
C VAL A 11 14.22 -4.94 -3.80
N ILE A 12 13.83 -6.01 -3.11
CA ILE A 12 12.47 -6.19 -2.59
C ILE A 12 12.15 -5.10 -1.56
N MET A 13 13.04 -4.85 -0.62
CA MET A 13 12.87 -3.81 0.40
C MET A 13 12.73 -2.43 -0.23
N HIS A 14 13.56 -2.12 -1.21
CA HIS A 14 13.49 -0.86 -1.94
C HIS A 14 12.13 -0.69 -2.66
N ALA A 15 11.65 -1.72 -3.34
CA ALA A 15 10.33 -1.71 -3.97
C ALA A 15 9.20 -1.49 -2.94
N LEU A 16 9.23 -2.19 -1.81
CA LEU A 16 8.24 -2.05 -0.74
C LEU A 16 8.26 -0.65 -0.10
N MET A 17 9.42 -0.03 0.04
CA MET A 17 9.52 1.34 0.53
C MET A 17 8.93 2.36 -0.46
N HIS A 18 9.14 2.19 -1.76
CA HIS A 18 8.55 3.06 -2.78
C HIS A 18 7.03 2.91 -2.92
N THR A 19 6.50 1.74 -2.66
CA THR A 19 5.06 1.48 -2.66
C THR A 19 4.43 1.59 -1.28
N GLN A 20 5.21 1.84 -0.24
CA GLN A 20 4.74 1.82 1.15
C GLN A 20 4.01 0.50 1.50
N GLY A 21 4.55 -0.61 1.04
CA GLY A 21 3.98 -1.94 1.24
C GLY A 21 2.71 -2.24 0.45
N LEU A 22 2.24 -1.34 -0.40
CA LEU A 22 1.06 -1.55 -1.23
C LEU A 22 1.33 -2.57 -2.32
N ILE A 23 0.32 -3.37 -2.62
CA ILE A 23 0.35 -4.38 -3.68
C ILE A 23 -0.88 -4.22 -4.56
N ALA A 24 -0.67 -4.17 -5.89
CA ALA A 24 -1.75 -4.25 -6.86
C ALA A 24 -2.09 -5.70 -7.18
N ARG A 25 -3.36 -6.04 -7.20
CA ARG A 25 -3.85 -7.38 -7.56
C ARG A 25 -5.00 -7.29 -8.56
N PRO A 26 -4.87 -7.87 -9.75
CA PRO A 26 -3.64 -8.49 -10.29
C PRO A 26 -2.58 -7.44 -10.60
N TRP A 27 -1.31 -7.84 -10.61
CA TRP A 27 -0.24 -6.98 -11.10
C TRP A 27 -0.24 -6.98 -12.63
N ASP A 28 -0.11 -5.79 -13.21
CA ASP A 28 0.05 -5.60 -14.64
C ASP A 28 1.39 -4.92 -14.93
N ILE A 29 2.13 -5.39 -15.92
CA ILE A 29 3.45 -4.86 -16.26
C ILE A 29 3.42 -3.40 -16.74
N GLY A 30 2.26 -2.93 -17.19
CA GLY A 30 2.02 -1.54 -17.59
C GLY A 30 1.59 -0.62 -16.44
N MET A 31 1.59 -1.12 -15.19
CA MET A 31 1.24 -0.32 -14.02
C MET A 31 2.45 0.37 -13.42
N GLU A 32 2.21 1.57 -12.94
CA GLU A 32 3.08 2.30 -12.02
C GLU A 32 2.34 2.50 -10.71
N LEU A 33 2.90 1.97 -9.63
CA LEU A 33 2.37 2.11 -8.28
C LEU A 33 3.43 2.76 -7.40
N GLY A 34 3.08 3.87 -6.79
CA GLY A 34 3.92 4.57 -5.84
C GLY A 34 3.11 5.13 -4.69
N ALA A 35 3.75 5.30 -3.55
CA ALA A 35 3.11 5.92 -2.40
C ALA A 35 4.11 6.72 -1.59
N CYS A 36 3.63 7.78 -0.96
CA CYS A 36 4.43 8.67 -0.13
C CYS A 36 3.68 8.99 1.17
N PRO A 37 4.32 8.83 2.33
CA PRO A 37 3.73 9.26 3.59
C PRO A 37 3.47 10.78 3.57
N THR A 38 2.34 11.18 4.13
CA THR A 38 2.01 12.58 4.39
C THR A 38 2.00 12.83 5.90
N THR A 39 1.83 14.07 6.30
CA THR A 39 1.74 14.42 7.74
C THR A 39 0.62 13.64 8.45
N ASN A 40 -0.49 13.37 7.77
CA ASN A 40 -1.68 12.77 8.36
C ASN A 40 -2.05 11.40 7.79
N GLY A 41 -1.26 10.86 6.86
CA GLY A 41 -1.62 9.59 6.24
C GLY A 41 -0.71 9.19 5.08
N LEU A 42 -1.32 8.79 3.97
CA LEU A 42 -0.63 8.27 2.80
C LEU A 42 -1.22 8.86 1.52
N LEU A 43 -0.35 9.32 0.63
CA LEU A 43 -0.69 9.63 -0.75
C LEU A 43 -0.31 8.45 -1.62
N VAL A 44 -1.26 7.95 -2.40
CA VAL A 44 -1.08 6.81 -3.31
C VAL A 44 -1.27 7.28 -4.73
N ASN A 45 -0.33 6.93 -5.60
CA ASN A 45 -0.40 7.18 -7.03
C ASN A 45 -0.43 5.85 -7.78
N VAL A 46 -1.45 5.65 -8.59
CA VAL A 46 -1.62 4.47 -9.44
C VAL A 46 -1.87 4.92 -10.85
N LYS A 47 -1.03 4.47 -11.78
CA LYS A 47 -1.18 4.74 -13.20
C LYS A 47 -1.19 3.43 -13.96
N ALA A 48 -2.08 3.31 -14.93
CA ALA A 48 -2.15 2.16 -15.81
C ALA A 48 -1.95 2.60 -17.25
N LYS A 49 -1.13 1.86 -18.00
CA LYS A 49 -0.90 2.08 -19.43
C LYS A 49 -2.14 1.70 -20.26
N GLY A 50 -2.76 0.57 -19.92
CA GLY A 50 -4.02 0.12 -20.48
C GLY A 50 -5.16 0.21 -19.49
N GLN A 51 -6.35 -0.25 -19.87
CA GLN A 51 -7.46 -0.38 -18.92
C GLN A 51 -7.06 -1.35 -17.80
N TYR A 52 -7.37 -0.98 -16.57
CA TYR A 52 -7.05 -1.78 -15.40
C TYR A 52 -8.26 -1.87 -14.45
N GLU A 53 -8.55 -3.09 -14.04
CA GLU A 53 -9.52 -3.39 -12.98
C GLU A 53 -8.87 -4.32 -11.96
N GLY A 54 -8.86 -3.89 -10.72
CA GLY A 54 -8.22 -4.66 -9.66
C GLY A 54 -8.35 -4.01 -8.30
N LYS A 55 -7.47 -4.41 -7.40
CA LYS A 55 -7.45 -3.96 -6.01
C LYS A 55 -6.07 -3.50 -5.61
N ILE A 56 -6.02 -2.46 -4.79
CA ILE A 56 -4.82 -2.04 -4.07
C ILE A 56 -4.93 -2.56 -2.64
N VAL A 57 -4.02 -3.44 -2.26
CA VAL A 57 -3.96 -4.08 -0.94
C VAL A 57 -3.00 -3.32 -0.06
N PHE A 58 -3.46 -2.89 1.11
CA PHE A 58 -2.64 -2.24 2.12
C PHE A 58 -2.03 -3.26 3.08
N ASP A 59 -0.80 -3.02 3.50
CA ASP A 59 -0.11 -3.90 4.42
C ASP A 59 -0.56 -3.67 5.89
N ILE A 60 -0.37 -4.68 6.70
CA ILE A 60 -0.64 -4.67 8.15
C ILE A 60 0.66 -4.93 8.91
N LYS A 61 0.69 -4.63 10.21
CA LYS A 61 1.85 -4.91 11.07
C LYS A 61 2.11 -6.41 11.14
N ARG A 62 3.05 -6.88 10.35
CA ARG A 62 3.35 -8.32 10.16
C ARG A 62 3.79 -9.00 11.44
N HIS A 63 4.58 -8.34 12.27
CA HIS A 63 5.01 -8.90 13.55
C HIS A 63 3.83 -9.20 14.48
N LYS A 64 2.81 -8.35 14.48
CA LYS A 64 1.62 -8.51 15.31
C LYS A 64 0.68 -9.58 14.76
N HIS A 65 0.42 -9.57 13.47
CA HIS A 65 -0.60 -10.40 12.84
C HIS A 65 -0.10 -11.76 12.37
N TYR A 66 1.16 -11.87 11.91
CA TYR A 66 1.72 -13.11 11.40
C TYR A 66 2.63 -13.81 12.42
N VAL A 67 3.46 -13.06 13.11
CA VAL A 67 4.41 -13.62 14.10
C VAL A 67 3.82 -13.65 15.51
N ARG A 68 2.70 -12.96 15.73
CA ARG A 68 1.99 -12.86 17.02
C ARG A 68 2.79 -12.20 18.14
N PHE A 69 3.72 -11.35 17.82
CA PHE A 69 4.38 -10.48 18.78
C PHE A 69 3.55 -9.24 19.03
N ALA A 70 2.90 -9.19 20.19
CA ALA A 70 1.99 -8.10 20.54
C ALA A 70 2.69 -6.75 20.79
N LYS A 71 3.96 -6.79 21.22
CA LYS A 71 4.74 -5.62 21.56
C LYS A 71 5.74 -5.26 20.48
N ASP A 72 5.94 -3.96 20.26
CA ASP A 72 7.01 -3.45 19.42
C ASP A 72 8.33 -3.55 20.18
N TRP A 73 9.26 -4.38 19.72
CA TRP A 73 10.56 -4.57 20.31
C TRP A 73 11.61 -3.81 19.51
N PRO A 74 12.49 -3.03 20.18
CA PRO A 74 13.60 -2.38 19.48
C PRO A 74 14.42 -3.41 18.69
N ARG A 75 14.75 -3.09 17.45
CA ARG A 75 15.54 -3.90 16.52
C ARG A 75 14.90 -5.19 15.97
N MET A 76 13.73 -5.58 16.43
CA MET A 76 13.05 -6.78 15.90
C MET A 76 11.85 -6.43 15.01
N ASN A 77 11.12 -5.40 15.37
CA ASN A 77 9.85 -5.05 14.71
C ASN A 77 9.44 -3.58 14.94
N THR A 78 10.41 -2.75 15.28
CA THR A 78 10.18 -1.40 15.78
C THR A 78 9.84 -0.38 14.75
N LEU A 79 10.15 -0.62 13.51
CA LEU A 79 9.91 0.38 12.49
C LEU A 79 9.04 -0.26 11.42
N PRO A 80 7.79 0.18 11.29
CA PRO A 80 7.13 0.01 10.02
C PRO A 80 8.01 0.78 9.02
N GLU A 81 8.75 0.05 8.23
CA GLU A 81 9.58 0.61 7.16
C GLU A 81 8.69 1.27 6.11
N TRP A 82 7.38 1.02 6.19
CA TRP A 82 6.32 1.57 5.36
C TRP A 82 5.00 1.70 6.09
N PHE A 83 4.04 2.33 5.43
CA PHE A 83 2.69 2.53 5.96
C PHE A 83 1.95 1.20 6.16
N THR A 84 1.30 1.05 7.30
CA THR A 84 0.44 -0.09 7.62
C THR A 84 -0.90 0.36 8.13
N VAL A 85 -1.96 -0.38 7.80
CA VAL A 85 -3.29 -0.14 8.35
C VAL A 85 -3.54 -0.98 9.60
N GLU A 86 -4.31 -0.43 10.53
CA GLU A 86 -4.84 -1.15 11.69
C GLU A 86 -6.23 -1.68 11.34
N LEU A 87 -6.47 -2.98 11.47
CA LEU A 87 -7.67 -3.64 10.94
C LEU A 87 -8.97 -3.02 11.41
N GLU A 88 -9.06 -2.65 12.69
CA GLU A 88 -10.27 -2.11 13.32
C GLU A 88 -10.39 -0.58 13.19
N ARG A 89 -9.34 0.10 12.73
CA ARG A 89 -9.35 1.54 12.56
C ARG A 89 -10.06 1.94 11.28
N ARG A 90 -10.71 3.10 11.30
CA ARG A 90 -11.32 3.69 10.12
C ARG A 90 -10.35 4.62 9.40
N TYR A 91 -10.48 4.65 8.09
CA TYR A 91 -9.68 5.47 7.19
C TYR A 91 -10.59 6.18 6.20
N LYS A 92 -10.34 7.44 6.01
CA LYS A 92 -10.95 8.26 4.98
C LYS A 92 -10.09 8.15 3.72
N VAL A 93 -10.70 7.78 2.60
CA VAL A 93 -10.03 7.68 1.30
C VAL A 93 -10.66 8.67 0.34
N THR A 94 -9.88 9.61 -0.15
CA THR A 94 -10.31 10.61 -1.12
C THR A 94 -9.66 10.30 -2.47
N ASP A 95 -10.48 10.09 -3.50
CA ASP A 95 -10.02 9.96 -4.89
C ASP A 95 -9.99 11.34 -5.55
N HIS A 96 -8.81 11.81 -5.87
CA HIS A 96 -8.61 13.14 -6.46
C HIS A 96 -9.20 13.30 -7.86
N ARG A 97 -9.42 12.20 -8.60
CA ARG A 97 -10.04 12.25 -9.94
C ARG A 97 -11.50 12.66 -9.87
N THR A 98 -12.21 12.08 -8.90
CA THR A 98 -13.66 12.24 -8.75
C THR A 98 -14.04 13.23 -7.68
N GLY A 99 -13.10 13.58 -6.79
CA GLY A 99 -13.36 14.34 -5.57
C GLY A 99 -14.17 13.58 -4.54
N MET A 100 -14.45 12.29 -4.77
CA MET A 100 -15.24 11.46 -3.86
C MET A 100 -14.41 11.03 -2.66
N THR A 101 -15.04 11.06 -1.51
CA THR A 101 -14.46 10.62 -0.25
C THR A 101 -15.33 9.50 0.33
N ASN A 102 -14.69 8.38 0.63
CA ASN A 102 -15.33 7.23 1.26
C ASN A 102 -14.59 6.82 2.52
N THR A 103 -15.29 6.16 3.43
CA THR A 103 -14.71 5.63 4.67
C THR A 103 -14.61 4.12 4.59
N TYR A 104 -13.44 3.59 4.92
CA TYR A 104 -13.14 2.16 4.96
C TYR A 104 -12.55 1.78 6.31
N THR A 105 -12.75 0.53 6.73
CA THR A 105 -11.98 -0.05 7.84
C THR A 105 -10.60 -0.47 7.33
N GLY A 106 -9.61 -0.54 8.22
CA GLY A 106 -8.30 -1.07 7.85
C GLY A 106 -8.38 -2.50 7.31
N LYS A 107 -9.33 -3.29 7.80
CA LYS A 107 -9.61 -4.63 7.25
C LYS A 107 -10.03 -4.56 5.78
N GLN A 108 -10.95 -3.68 5.41
CA GLN A 108 -11.36 -3.50 4.02
C GLN A 108 -10.22 -3.03 3.11
N LEU A 109 -9.36 -2.15 3.60
CA LEU A 109 -8.16 -1.71 2.88
C LEU A 109 -7.14 -2.85 2.71
N HIS A 110 -7.00 -3.70 3.73
CA HIS A 110 -6.13 -4.88 3.65
C HIS A 110 -6.71 -5.98 2.74
N ASP A 111 -8.01 -6.17 2.72
CA ASP A 111 -8.71 -7.10 1.80
C ASP A 111 -8.66 -6.58 0.35
N GLY A 112 -8.44 -5.30 0.16
CA GLY A 112 -8.18 -4.63 -1.11
C GLY A 112 -9.19 -3.55 -1.49
N LEU A 113 -8.70 -2.35 -1.68
CA LEU A 113 -9.45 -1.22 -2.22
C LEU A 113 -9.63 -1.39 -3.73
N GLU A 114 -10.85 -1.51 -4.19
CA GLU A 114 -11.15 -1.65 -5.63
C GLU A 114 -10.78 -0.38 -6.39
N ILE A 115 -10.15 -0.56 -7.54
CA ILE A 115 -9.74 0.51 -8.43
C ILE A 115 -10.02 0.15 -9.89
N HIS A 116 -10.60 1.12 -10.60
CA HIS A 116 -10.87 1.01 -12.04
C HIS A 116 -10.21 2.19 -12.74
N LEU A 117 -9.33 1.89 -13.69
CA LEU A 117 -8.59 2.87 -14.47
C LEU A 117 -8.85 2.66 -15.95
N LYS A 118 -9.10 3.74 -16.67
CA LYS A 118 -9.06 3.75 -18.14
C LYS A 118 -7.61 3.74 -18.62
N ALA A 119 -7.41 3.47 -19.91
CA ALA A 119 -6.08 3.52 -20.51
C ALA A 119 -5.43 4.90 -20.30
N ALA A 120 -4.16 4.89 -19.88
CA ALA A 120 -3.37 6.07 -19.54
C ALA A 120 -3.91 6.95 -18.39
N GLU A 121 -4.88 6.45 -17.62
CA GLU A 121 -5.44 7.16 -16.48
C GLU A 121 -4.56 7.02 -15.24
N THR A 122 -4.49 8.09 -14.46
CA THR A 122 -3.80 8.14 -13.17
C THR A 122 -4.80 8.38 -12.05
N ALA A 123 -4.79 7.51 -11.03
CA ALA A 123 -5.51 7.76 -9.79
C ALA A 123 -4.56 8.28 -8.73
N ILE A 124 -4.97 9.33 -8.04
CA ILE A 124 -4.30 9.85 -6.85
C ILE A 124 -5.27 9.71 -5.70
N LEU A 125 -4.89 8.89 -4.73
CA LEU A 125 -5.70 8.63 -3.54
C LEU A 125 -5.00 9.22 -2.31
N ILE A 126 -5.77 9.88 -1.46
CA ILE A 126 -5.31 10.33 -0.14
C ILE A 126 -5.99 9.46 0.91
N VAL A 127 -5.20 8.78 1.72
CA VAL A 127 -5.67 7.87 2.78
C VAL A 127 -5.29 8.46 4.12
N GLU A 128 -6.27 8.79 4.93
CA GLU A 128 -6.09 9.42 6.24
C GLU A 128 -6.77 8.60 7.33
N PRO A 129 -6.07 8.26 8.43
CA PRO A 129 -6.70 7.64 9.57
C PRO A 129 -7.69 8.60 10.27
N MET A 130 -8.78 8.05 10.73
CA MET A 130 -9.81 8.76 11.50
C MET A 130 -9.65 8.47 12.98
#